data_3fbee3ec97e129840a7eb99f7edef5eb
#
_entry.id   3fbee3ec97e129840a7eb99f7edef5eb
#
_cell.length_a   1.000
_cell.length_b   1.000
_cell.length_c   1.000
_cell.angle_alpha   90.00
_cell.angle_beta   90.00
_cell.angle_gamma   90.00
#
_symmetry.space_group_name_H-M   'P 1'
#
loop_
_entity.id
_entity.type
_entity.pdbx_description
1 polymer ?
#
loop_
_entity_poly.entity_id
_entity_poly.type
_entity_poly.pdbx_seq_one_letter_code
_entity_poly.pdbx_strand_id
1 'polypeptide(L)'
;MINCKKGQVSSDQIKWVSLFNGVDLENWNVKIKGHPLGVNFKNTFTVSNGVIKVDYSEYDTFNESFGHLFYKTAFANYRLKLAYRFLGEQVKGGEDWALRNSGVMIHCQDPETMELDQNFPVCIEVQLLGGIEQD
;
A
#
# COMPACT_ATOMS: atom_id res chain seq x y z
N MET A 1 39.86 22.99 27.27
CA MET A 1 39.80 22.82 25.78
C MET A 1 39.16 21.48 25.47
N ILE A 2 37.91 21.50 25.06
CA ILE A 2 37.16 20.29 24.69
C ILE A 2 37.31 20.12 23.17
N ASN A 3 38.02 19.06 22.78
CA ASN A 3 38.32 18.77 21.38
C ASN A 3 37.14 17.94 20.81
N CYS A 4 36.26 18.64 20.10
CA CYS A 4 35.12 18.01 19.41
C CYS A 4 35.61 17.45 18.07
N LYS A 5 35.94 16.15 17.99
CA LYS A 5 36.20 15.49 16.72
C LYS A 5 34.90 15.41 15.93
N LYS A 6 34.81 16.15 14.81
CA LYS A 6 33.79 15.94 13.80
C LYS A 6 33.96 14.53 13.24
N GLY A 7 33.04 13.64 13.58
CA GLY A 7 32.90 12.37 12.89
C GLY A 7 32.57 12.64 11.41
N GLN A 8 33.45 12.24 10.51
CA GLN A 8 33.16 12.19 9.09
C GLN A 8 32.02 11.16 8.91
N VAL A 9 30.83 11.64 8.58
CA VAL A 9 29.76 10.77 8.10
C VAL A 9 30.18 10.35 6.70
N SER A 10 30.61 9.10 6.54
CA SER A 10 30.83 8.51 5.23
C SER A 10 29.49 8.61 4.49
N SER A 11 29.50 9.12 3.28
CA SER A 11 28.37 9.07 2.38
C SER A 11 28.20 7.61 1.92
N ASP A 12 27.65 6.77 2.78
CA ASP A 12 27.15 5.47 2.36
C ASP A 12 26.11 5.73 1.28
N GLN A 13 26.43 5.37 0.06
CA GLN A 13 25.50 5.51 -1.04
C GLN A 13 24.26 4.70 -0.72
N ILE A 14 23.13 5.37 -0.56
CA ILE A 14 21.84 4.72 -0.31
C ILE A 14 21.57 3.79 -1.49
N LYS A 15 21.62 2.50 -1.24
CA LYS A 15 21.26 1.50 -2.24
C LYS A 15 19.74 1.35 -2.25
N TRP A 16 19.11 1.78 -3.33
CA TRP A 16 17.68 1.55 -3.56
C TRP A 16 17.43 0.13 -4.04
N VAL A 17 16.38 -0.49 -3.48
CA VAL A 17 15.87 -1.80 -3.90
C VAL A 17 14.47 -1.59 -4.45
N SER A 18 14.21 -2.11 -5.65
CA SER A 18 12.86 -2.10 -6.21
C SER A 18 12.00 -3.15 -5.51
N LEU A 19 10.89 -2.73 -4.91
CA LEU A 19 9.92 -3.62 -4.27
C LEU A 19 8.97 -4.25 -5.30
N PHE A 20 8.77 -3.59 -6.43
CA PHE A 20 7.90 -4.05 -7.51
C PHE A 20 8.76 -4.35 -8.75
N ASN A 21 8.54 -5.53 -9.34
CA ASN A 21 9.28 -6.02 -10.51
C ASN A 21 8.73 -5.47 -11.84
N GLY A 22 7.59 -4.78 -11.83
CA GLY A 22 6.93 -4.25 -13.02
C GLY A 22 6.07 -5.25 -13.79
N VAL A 23 5.99 -6.50 -13.34
CA VAL A 23 5.38 -7.61 -14.09
C VAL A 23 4.21 -8.24 -13.33
N ASP A 24 4.39 -8.53 -12.05
CA ASP A 24 3.42 -9.26 -11.23
C ASP A 24 3.49 -8.89 -9.75
N LEU A 25 2.68 -9.54 -8.94
CA LEU A 25 2.61 -9.37 -7.49
C LEU A 25 3.33 -10.48 -6.72
N GLU A 26 4.29 -11.18 -7.33
CA GLU A 26 4.96 -12.34 -6.71
C GLU A 26 5.52 -12.03 -5.32
N ASN A 27 6.07 -10.82 -5.11
CA ASN A 27 6.67 -10.40 -3.84
C ASN A 27 5.68 -9.74 -2.87
N TRP A 28 4.38 -9.85 -3.15
CA TRP A 28 3.33 -9.20 -2.39
C TRP A 28 2.28 -10.20 -1.91
N ASN A 29 1.80 -10.01 -0.70
CA ASN A 29 0.62 -10.70 -0.19
C ASN A 29 -0.58 -9.78 -0.30
N VAL A 30 -1.64 -10.27 -0.93
CA VAL A 30 -2.94 -9.59 -0.98
C VAL A 30 -3.75 -10.00 0.24
N LYS A 31 -4.32 -9.03 0.95
CA LYS A 31 -5.32 -9.27 1.98
C LYS A 31 -6.54 -8.42 1.68
N ILE A 32 -7.68 -9.05 1.49
CA ILE A 32 -8.97 -8.38 1.30
C ILE A 32 -9.90 -8.85 2.41
N LYS A 33 -10.64 -7.92 3.03
CA LYS A 33 -11.64 -8.25 4.06
C LYS A 33 -12.57 -9.34 3.58
N GLY A 34 -12.86 -10.30 4.44
CA GLY A 34 -13.71 -11.46 4.13
C GLY A 34 -13.02 -12.57 3.34
N HIS A 35 -11.74 -12.42 2.99
CA HIS A 35 -11.00 -13.41 2.20
C HIS A 35 -9.68 -13.82 2.87
N PRO A 36 -9.25 -15.08 2.70
CA PRO A 36 -7.95 -15.54 3.19
C PRO A 36 -6.79 -14.74 2.60
N LEU A 37 -5.68 -14.69 3.33
CA LEU A 37 -4.44 -14.09 2.85
C LEU A 37 -4.00 -14.73 1.52
N GLY A 38 -3.55 -13.92 0.57
CA GLY A 38 -3.12 -14.34 -0.75
C GLY A 38 -4.25 -14.42 -1.78
N VAL A 39 -5.51 -14.32 -1.38
CA VAL A 39 -6.64 -14.31 -2.32
C VAL A 39 -6.85 -12.90 -2.86
N ASN A 40 -6.60 -12.72 -4.15
CA ASN A 40 -6.90 -11.48 -4.88
C ASN A 40 -8.34 -11.53 -5.40
N PHE A 41 -9.30 -11.34 -4.50
CA PHE A 41 -10.72 -11.43 -4.81
C PHE A 41 -11.09 -10.45 -5.92
N LYS A 42 -11.85 -10.91 -6.93
CA LYS A 42 -12.29 -10.12 -8.07
C LYS A 42 -11.16 -9.31 -8.75
N ASN A 43 -9.95 -9.86 -8.76
CA ASN A 43 -8.80 -9.20 -9.36
C ASN A 43 -8.61 -7.74 -8.90
N THR A 44 -8.89 -7.45 -7.62
CA THR A 44 -8.81 -6.10 -7.05
C THR A 44 -7.46 -5.44 -7.29
N PHE A 45 -6.37 -6.20 -7.23
CA PHE A 45 -5.04 -5.70 -7.56
C PHE A 45 -4.57 -6.32 -8.86
N THR A 46 -4.35 -5.48 -9.85
CA THR A 46 -3.88 -5.88 -11.18
C THR A 46 -2.54 -5.23 -11.49
N VAL A 47 -1.79 -5.83 -12.42
CA VAL A 47 -0.56 -5.25 -12.96
C VAL A 47 -0.72 -5.03 -14.44
N SER A 48 -0.48 -3.81 -14.89
CA SER A 48 -0.52 -3.45 -16.29
C SER A 48 0.48 -2.33 -16.59
N ASN A 49 1.24 -2.47 -17.66
CA ASN A 49 2.22 -1.47 -18.11
C ASN A 49 3.21 -1.05 -17.02
N GLY A 50 3.67 -1.99 -16.19
CA GLY A 50 4.62 -1.71 -15.10
C GLY A 50 4.01 -0.96 -13.91
N VAL A 51 2.70 -0.95 -13.76
CA VAL A 51 1.97 -0.27 -12.68
C VAL A 51 1.05 -1.24 -11.96
N ILE A 52 1.06 -1.18 -10.63
CA ILE A 52 0.03 -1.82 -9.81
C ILE A 52 -1.21 -0.92 -9.83
N LYS A 53 -2.36 -1.49 -10.15
CA LYS A 53 -3.64 -0.80 -10.19
C LYS A 53 -4.61 -1.47 -9.22
N VAL A 54 -5.33 -0.66 -8.46
CA VAL A 54 -6.55 -1.10 -7.77
C VAL A 54 -7.70 -1.03 -8.77
N ASP A 55 -8.41 -2.12 -8.97
CA ASP A 55 -9.46 -2.26 -9.97
C ASP A 55 -10.74 -2.82 -9.33
N TYR A 56 -11.81 -2.06 -9.43
CA TYR A 56 -13.14 -2.45 -8.94
C TYR A 56 -14.12 -2.76 -10.08
N SER A 57 -13.64 -2.98 -11.31
CA SER A 57 -14.50 -3.23 -12.47
C SER A 57 -15.36 -4.50 -12.35
N GLU A 58 -14.92 -5.48 -11.55
CA GLU A 58 -15.67 -6.71 -11.28
C GLU A 58 -16.65 -6.59 -10.10
N TYR A 59 -16.73 -5.41 -9.46
CA TYR A 59 -17.57 -5.21 -8.30
C TYR A 59 -18.90 -4.54 -8.68
N ASP A 60 -20.01 -5.15 -8.33
CA ASP A 60 -21.34 -4.53 -8.40
C ASP A 60 -21.52 -3.44 -7.35
N THR A 61 -20.92 -3.66 -6.17
CA THR A 61 -20.87 -2.74 -5.06
C THR A 61 -19.64 -3.04 -4.19
N PHE A 62 -19.11 -2.04 -3.52
CA PHE A 62 -17.91 -2.14 -2.67
C PHE A 62 -18.06 -3.15 -1.53
N ASN A 63 -19.19 -3.13 -0.85
CA ASN A 63 -19.52 -4.04 0.24
C ASN A 63 -18.38 -4.19 1.27
N GLU A 64 -17.78 -3.08 1.67
CA GLU A 64 -16.64 -3.00 2.62
C GLU A 64 -15.43 -3.88 2.25
N SER A 65 -15.24 -4.16 0.98
CA SER A 65 -14.13 -5.01 0.49
C SER A 65 -12.79 -4.25 0.54
N PHE A 66 -12.39 -3.81 1.74
CA PHE A 66 -11.10 -3.17 1.97
C PHE A 66 -9.96 -4.12 1.62
N GLY A 67 -9.00 -3.61 0.85
CA GLY A 67 -7.89 -4.41 0.34
C GLY A 67 -6.54 -3.79 0.62
N HIS A 68 -5.56 -4.64 0.91
CA HIS A 68 -4.19 -4.26 1.25
C HIS A 68 -3.18 -5.11 0.50
N LEU A 69 -2.05 -4.50 0.14
CA LEU A 69 -0.87 -5.17 -0.39
C LEU A 69 0.26 -5.12 0.64
N PHE A 70 0.72 -6.27 1.07
CA PHE A 70 1.85 -6.42 1.97
C PHE A 70 3.07 -6.90 1.21
N TYR A 71 4.17 -6.16 1.28
CA TYR A 71 5.44 -6.66 0.78
C TYR A 71 5.94 -7.79 1.68
N LYS A 72 6.33 -8.92 1.10
CA LYS A 72 6.65 -10.16 1.86
C LYS A 72 7.85 -10.04 2.79
N THR A 73 8.78 -9.11 2.51
CA THR A 73 9.96 -8.91 3.35
C THR A 73 9.75 -7.74 4.29
N ALA A 74 9.92 -7.97 5.59
CA ALA A 74 9.82 -6.92 6.60
C ALA A 74 11.09 -6.06 6.65
N PHE A 75 10.91 -4.76 6.88
CA PHE A 75 11.98 -3.78 7.07
C PHE A 75 11.81 -3.05 8.39
N ALA A 76 12.89 -2.85 9.12
CA ALA A 76 12.87 -2.08 10.37
C ALA A 76 13.26 -0.60 10.15
N ASN A 77 14.31 -0.35 9.37
CA ASN A 77 14.83 0.99 9.08
C ASN A 77 14.95 1.17 7.57
N TYR A 78 14.18 2.07 6.99
CA TYR A 78 14.16 2.25 5.54
C TYR A 78 13.75 3.66 5.13
N ARG A 79 13.98 3.97 3.88
CA ARG A 79 13.36 5.07 3.16
C ARG A 79 12.52 4.48 2.05
N LEU A 80 11.26 4.85 1.98
CA LEU A 80 10.37 4.43 0.91
C LEU A 80 10.14 5.58 -0.07
N LYS A 81 10.16 5.26 -1.36
CA LYS A 81 9.78 6.17 -2.44
C LYS A 81 8.76 5.47 -3.32
N LEU A 82 7.65 6.10 -3.55
CA LEU A 82 6.63 5.64 -4.47
C LEU A 82 6.08 6.82 -5.28
N ALA A 83 5.52 6.51 -6.44
CA ALA A 83 4.70 7.44 -7.20
C ALA A 83 3.30 6.84 -7.30
N TYR A 84 2.28 7.68 -7.15
CA TYR A 84 0.88 7.26 -7.23
C TYR A 84 0.03 8.30 -7.92
N ARG A 85 -1.14 7.90 -8.34
CA ARG A 85 -2.21 8.78 -8.82
C ARG A 85 -3.56 8.13 -8.58
N PHE A 86 -4.56 8.95 -8.38
CA PHE A 86 -5.96 8.51 -8.36
C PHE A 86 -6.55 8.65 -9.76
N LEU A 87 -7.37 7.69 -10.17
CA LEU A 87 -8.01 7.65 -11.48
C LEU A 87 -9.44 7.13 -11.33
N GLY A 88 -10.32 7.61 -12.21
CA GLY A 88 -11.68 7.12 -12.31
C GLY A 88 -12.58 7.55 -11.16
N GLU A 89 -13.76 6.97 -11.17
CA GLU A 89 -14.81 7.20 -10.19
C GLU A 89 -14.73 6.16 -9.05
N GLN A 90 -15.36 6.49 -7.93
CA GLN A 90 -15.49 5.56 -6.81
C GLN A 90 -16.45 4.42 -7.18
N VAL A 91 -16.12 3.20 -6.73
CA VAL A 91 -17.05 2.06 -6.84
C VAL A 91 -18.34 2.35 -6.08
N LYS A 92 -19.47 1.91 -6.61
CA LYS A 92 -20.77 2.05 -5.97
C LYS A 92 -20.76 1.47 -4.55
N GLY A 93 -21.32 2.19 -3.60
CA GLY A 93 -21.35 1.80 -2.19
C GLY A 93 -20.03 1.97 -1.44
N GLY A 94 -19.07 2.65 -2.04
CA GLY A 94 -17.87 3.11 -1.33
C GLY A 94 -18.23 4.24 -0.36
N GLU A 95 -17.51 4.29 0.77
CA GLU A 95 -17.69 5.31 1.78
C GLU A 95 -17.28 6.69 1.26
N ASP A 96 -17.98 7.75 1.64
CA ASP A 96 -17.69 9.11 1.17
C ASP A 96 -16.24 9.54 1.47
N TRP A 97 -15.72 9.13 2.62
CA TRP A 97 -14.35 9.42 3.03
C TRP A 97 -13.30 8.63 2.23
N ALA A 98 -13.69 7.58 1.52
CA ALA A 98 -12.78 6.71 0.78
C ALA A 98 -12.54 7.18 -0.67
N LEU A 99 -13.22 8.23 -1.13
CA LEU A 99 -12.97 8.78 -2.46
C LEU A 99 -11.55 9.34 -2.56
N ARG A 100 -10.77 8.85 -3.54
CA ARG A 100 -9.36 9.23 -3.74
C ARG A 100 -8.55 9.19 -2.44
N ASN A 101 -8.77 8.13 -1.67
CA ASN A 101 -8.15 7.90 -0.38
C ASN A 101 -7.39 6.57 -0.42
N SER A 102 -6.15 6.62 0.00
CA SER A 102 -5.26 5.47 0.11
C SER A 102 -4.16 5.79 1.13
N GLY A 103 -3.26 4.86 1.38
CA GLY A 103 -2.17 5.12 2.31
C GLY A 103 -1.01 4.16 2.15
N VAL A 104 0.12 4.57 2.71
CA VAL A 104 1.26 3.70 2.95
C VAL A 104 1.26 3.33 4.42
N MET A 105 0.98 2.08 4.70
CA MET A 105 0.92 1.54 6.05
C MET A 105 2.30 0.99 6.43
N ILE A 106 2.89 1.53 7.49
CA ILE A 106 4.22 1.16 8.00
C ILE A 106 4.10 0.59 9.40
N HIS A 107 5.08 -0.23 9.79
CA HIS A 107 5.09 -0.94 11.07
C HIS A 107 3.79 -1.72 11.33
N CYS A 108 3.29 -2.36 10.28
CA CYS A 108 2.04 -3.11 10.33
C CYS A 108 2.18 -4.42 11.11
N GLN A 109 1.05 -4.87 11.67
CA GLN A 109 0.94 -6.24 12.11
C GLN A 109 1.23 -7.21 10.94
N ASP A 110 1.67 -8.40 11.28
CA ASP A 110 1.87 -9.46 10.30
C ASP A 110 0.52 -9.80 9.64
N PRO A 111 0.43 -9.77 8.29
CA PRO A 111 -0.82 -10.07 7.60
C PRO A 111 -1.37 -11.47 7.89
N GLU A 112 -0.54 -12.44 8.30
CA GLU A 112 -0.99 -13.77 8.72
C GLU A 112 -1.80 -13.72 10.03
N THR A 113 -1.62 -12.66 10.84
CA THR A 113 -2.35 -12.48 12.10
C THR A 113 -3.62 -11.64 11.97
N MET A 114 -3.90 -11.12 10.76
CA MET A 114 -5.14 -10.41 10.50
C MET A 114 -6.34 -11.37 10.51
N GLU A 115 -7.39 -10.99 11.21
CA GLU A 115 -8.66 -11.72 11.17
C GLU A 115 -9.27 -11.67 9.76
N LEU A 116 -10.16 -12.63 9.47
CA LEU A 116 -10.80 -12.73 8.16
C LEU A 116 -11.52 -11.45 7.78
N ASP A 117 -12.30 -10.90 8.71
CA ASP A 117 -13.17 -9.73 8.52
C ASP A 117 -12.56 -8.43 9.04
N GLN A 118 -11.26 -8.40 9.32
CA GLN A 118 -10.56 -7.20 9.76
C GLN A 118 -10.46 -6.18 8.61
N ASN A 119 -10.91 -4.94 8.87
CA ASN A 119 -10.90 -3.87 7.86
C ASN A 119 -9.48 -3.39 7.52
N PHE A 120 -8.68 -3.10 8.56
CA PHE A 120 -7.34 -2.52 8.43
C PHE A 120 -6.36 -3.21 9.36
N PRO A 121 -5.09 -3.37 8.95
CA PRO A 121 -4.06 -3.85 9.87
C PRO A 121 -3.80 -2.84 10.98
N VAL A 122 -3.34 -3.30 12.13
CA VAL A 122 -2.75 -2.40 13.14
C VAL A 122 -1.43 -1.86 12.57
N CYS A 123 -1.33 -0.55 12.36
CA CYS A 123 -0.19 0.08 11.69
C CYS A 123 -0.11 1.57 11.96
N ILE A 124 0.90 2.23 11.42
CA ILE A 124 0.97 3.67 11.23
C ILE A 124 0.72 3.95 9.75
N GLU A 125 -0.25 4.78 9.44
CA GLU A 125 -0.56 5.13 8.05
C GLU A 125 -0.01 6.51 7.68
N VAL A 126 0.68 6.56 6.54
CA VAL A 126 0.97 7.79 5.82
C VAL A 126 -0.13 7.97 4.80
N GLN A 127 -1.08 8.84 5.12
CA GLN A 127 -2.28 9.06 4.32
C GLN A 127 -1.96 9.69 2.96
N LEU A 128 -2.57 9.16 1.91
CA LEU A 128 -2.55 9.68 0.56
C LEU A 128 -3.97 10.11 0.18
N LEU A 129 -4.19 11.42 0.07
CA LEU A 129 -5.49 11.97 -0.31
C LEU A 129 -5.39 12.69 -1.65
N GLY A 130 -6.31 12.37 -2.55
CA GLY A 130 -6.56 13.17 -3.74
C GLY A 130 -7.52 14.31 -3.41
N GLY A 131 -7.22 15.53 -3.89
CA GLY A 131 -8.13 16.64 -3.77
C GLY A 131 -9.45 16.39 -4.51
N ILE A 132 -10.52 17.00 -4.03
CA ILE A 132 -11.75 17.17 -4.80
C ILE A 132 -11.50 18.40 -5.65
N GLU A 133 -11.39 18.25 -6.98
CA GLU A 133 -11.41 19.41 -7.87
C GLU A 133 -12.78 20.09 -7.69
N GLN A 134 -12.79 21.28 -7.15
CA GLN A 134 -13.94 22.17 -7.24
C GLN A 134 -13.75 22.94 -8.54
N ASP A 135 -14.59 22.67 -9.53
CA ASP A 135 -14.72 23.45 -10.76
C ASP A 135 -15.16 24.90 -10.45
#